data_1ffb79016bfa3bd214047fe5e63eae86
#
_entry.id   1ffb79016bfa3bd214047fe5e63eae86
#
_cell.length_a   1.000
_cell.length_b   1.000
_cell.length_c   1.000
_cell.angle_alpha   90.00
_cell.angle_beta   90.00
_cell.angle_gamma   90.00
#
_symmetry.space_group_name_H-M   'P 1'
#
loop_
_entity.id
_entity.type
_entity.pdbx_description
1 polymer ?
#
loop_
_entity_poly.entity_id
_entity_poly.type
_entity_poly.pdbx_seq_one_letter_code
_entity_poly.pdbx_strand_id
1 'polypeptide(L)'
;MIHKIFAIYDEKAKAYLPPFFLPESGMAIRSFKDCINSNDHQFGKNPEDYTLFTLGHYNDASASIDPHAPKTLGNGITFINSITEPDHETTISNDAPILTGASSGNSA
;
A
#
# COMPACT_ATOMS: atom_id res chain seq x y z
N MET A 1 2.96 -3.69 -23.10
CA MET A 1 3.16 -4.03 -21.69
C MET A 1 1.84 -4.00 -20.95
N ILE A 2 1.64 -4.97 -20.07
CA ILE A 2 0.41 -5.03 -19.27
C ILE A 2 0.65 -4.35 -17.92
N HIS A 3 -0.19 -3.37 -17.64
CA HIS A 3 -0.18 -2.68 -16.34
C HIS A 3 -1.36 -3.16 -15.52
N LYS A 4 -1.20 -3.18 -14.22
CA LYS A 4 -2.30 -3.48 -13.30
C LYS A 4 -2.95 -2.20 -12.85
N ILE A 5 -4.25 -2.24 -12.65
CA ILE A 5 -5.05 -1.08 -12.26
C ILE A 5 -5.43 -1.22 -10.79
N PHE A 6 -5.17 -0.17 -10.03
CA PHE A 6 -5.43 -0.16 -8.59
C PHE A 6 -6.25 1.06 -8.21
N ALA A 7 -6.95 0.95 -7.09
CA ALA A 7 -7.58 2.11 -6.47
C ALA A 7 -7.66 1.89 -4.98
N ILE A 8 -7.74 2.98 -4.24
CA ILE A 8 -7.87 2.95 -2.80
C ILE A 8 -9.29 3.38 -2.46
N TYR A 9 -9.99 2.56 -1.68
CA TYR A 9 -11.32 2.86 -1.19
C TYR A 9 -11.22 3.69 0.08
N ASP A 10 -11.95 4.80 0.13
CA ASP A 10 -12.02 5.68 1.30
C ASP A 10 -13.36 5.42 1.99
N GLU A 11 -13.32 4.79 3.15
CA GLU A 11 -14.52 4.39 3.88
C GLU A 11 -15.34 5.60 4.33
N LYS A 12 -14.67 6.69 4.70
CA LYS A 12 -15.37 7.90 5.14
C LYS A 12 -16.15 8.56 4.00
N ALA A 13 -15.53 8.62 2.82
CA ALA A 13 -16.16 9.21 1.64
C ALA A 13 -17.13 8.25 0.96
N LYS A 14 -17.03 6.95 1.28
CA LYS A 14 -17.80 5.89 0.62
C LYS A 14 -17.55 5.88 -0.88
N ALA A 15 -16.30 6.06 -1.26
CA ALA A 15 -15.90 6.14 -2.67
C ALA A 15 -14.46 5.72 -2.86
N TYR A 16 -14.13 5.28 -4.08
CA TYR A 16 -12.76 5.00 -4.45
C TYR A 16 -12.07 6.29 -4.86
N LEU A 17 -10.80 6.43 -4.47
CA LEU A 17 -9.96 7.51 -4.96
C LEU A 17 -9.62 7.22 -6.43
N PRO A 18 -9.09 8.22 -7.18
CA PRO A 18 -8.75 8.00 -8.58
C PRO A 18 -7.82 6.80 -8.76
N PRO A 19 -8.06 5.97 -9.78
CA PRO A 19 -7.24 4.78 -9.99
C PRO A 19 -5.83 5.13 -10.48
N PHE A 20 -4.91 4.21 -10.25
CA PHE A 20 -3.54 4.36 -10.72
C PHE A 20 -3.04 3.04 -11.30
N PHE A 21 -1.99 3.13 -12.11
CA PHE A 21 -1.48 2.02 -12.91
C PHE A 21 -0.04 1.74 -12.55
N LEU A 22 0.27 0.48 -12.27
CA LEU A 22 1.63 0.04 -11.98
C LEU A 22 1.83 -1.36 -12.58
N PRO A 23 3.07 -1.73 -12.93
CA PRO A 23 3.32 -3.05 -13.51
C PRO A 23 3.02 -4.21 -12.56
N GLU A 24 3.27 -4.04 -11.25
CA GLU A 24 3.19 -5.13 -10.29
C GLU A 24 2.41 -4.72 -9.05
N SER A 25 1.68 -5.69 -8.49
CA SER A 25 0.94 -5.47 -7.26
C SER A 25 1.85 -5.12 -6.09
N GLY A 26 3.06 -5.70 -6.05
CA GLY A 26 4.02 -5.40 -4.99
C GLY A 26 4.40 -3.93 -4.93
N MET A 27 4.46 -3.26 -6.10
CA MET A 27 4.76 -1.83 -6.15
C MET A 27 3.62 -1.01 -5.56
N ALA A 28 2.37 -1.39 -5.86
CA ALA A 28 1.20 -0.71 -5.31
C ALA A 28 1.13 -0.89 -3.80
N ILE A 29 1.39 -2.10 -3.33
CA ILE A 29 1.40 -2.41 -1.89
C ILE A 29 2.47 -1.59 -1.18
N ARG A 30 3.67 -1.50 -1.77
CA ARG A 30 4.76 -0.73 -1.18
C ARG A 30 4.39 0.75 -1.07
N SER A 31 3.86 1.33 -2.15
CA SER A 31 3.46 2.73 -2.15
C SER A 31 2.39 3.01 -1.11
N PHE A 32 1.39 2.14 -1.05
CA PHE A 32 0.31 2.27 -0.07
C PHE A 32 0.86 2.15 1.35
N LYS A 33 1.72 1.16 1.59
CA LYS A 33 2.35 0.95 2.89
C LYS A 33 3.16 2.17 3.32
N ASP A 34 3.90 2.78 2.39
CA ASP A 34 4.68 3.98 2.69
C ASP A 34 3.77 5.12 3.14
N CYS A 35 2.64 5.31 2.47
CA CYS A 35 1.68 6.35 2.85
C CYS A 35 1.04 6.05 4.21
N ILE A 36 0.73 4.79 4.47
CA ILE A 36 0.12 4.38 5.74
C ILE A 36 1.07 4.66 6.91
N ASN A 37 2.37 4.52 6.68
CA ASN A 37 3.37 4.69 7.73
C ASN A 37 3.96 6.11 7.78
N SER A 38 3.38 7.03 7.01
CA SER A 38 3.80 8.42 7.01
C SER A 38 2.94 9.24 7.97
N ASN A 39 3.58 9.97 8.87
CA ASN A 39 2.88 10.82 9.84
C ASN A 39 2.19 12.01 9.17
N ASP A 40 2.66 12.39 7.99
CA ASP A 40 2.14 13.57 7.30
C ASP A 40 1.04 13.26 6.30
N HIS A 41 0.82 11.99 6.01
CA HIS A 41 -0.16 11.58 5.01
C HIS A 41 -1.49 11.24 5.67
N GLN A 42 -2.59 11.61 5.02
CA GLN A 42 -3.93 11.31 5.56
C GLN A 42 -4.15 9.83 5.77
N PHE A 43 -3.56 8.97 4.95
CA PHE A 43 -3.66 7.52 5.11
C PHE A 43 -3.02 7.07 6.42
N GLY A 44 -1.91 7.69 6.81
CA GLY A 44 -1.22 7.36 8.04
C GLY A 44 -1.97 7.82 9.28
N LYS A 45 -2.77 8.88 9.15
CA LYS A 45 -3.55 9.40 10.27
C LYS A 45 -4.76 8.55 10.58
N ASN A 46 -5.34 7.91 9.56
CA ASN A 46 -6.55 7.10 9.70
C ASN A 46 -6.45 5.84 8.85
N PRO A 47 -5.48 4.96 9.15
CA PRO A 47 -5.21 3.81 8.27
C PRO A 47 -6.39 2.86 8.13
N GLU A 48 -7.24 2.76 9.12
CA GLU A 48 -8.39 1.86 9.07
C GLU A 48 -9.42 2.29 8.02
N ASP A 49 -9.40 3.55 7.57
CA ASP A 49 -10.37 4.06 6.61
C ASP A 49 -10.01 3.75 5.16
N TYR A 50 -8.80 3.29 4.89
CA TYR A 50 -8.30 3.13 3.53
C TYR A 50 -7.95 1.68 3.22
N THR A 51 -8.43 1.18 2.07
CA THR A 51 -8.19 -0.19 1.63
C THR A 51 -7.73 -0.17 0.18
N LEU A 52 -6.65 -0.89 -0.10
CA LEU A 52 -6.11 -1.00 -1.46
C LEU A 52 -6.79 -2.14 -2.20
N PHE A 53 -7.24 -1.86 -3.44
CA PHE A 53 -7.88 -2.84 -4.30
C PHE A 53 -7.17 -2.92 -5.64
N THR A 54 -7.22 -4.09 -6.26
CA THR A 54 -6.85 -4.25 -7.67
C THR A 54 -8.14 -4.36 -8.49
N LEU A 55 -8.16 -3.69 -9.65
CA LEU A 55 -9.38 -3.50 -10.44
C LEU A 55 -9.34 -4.17 -11.81
N GLY A 56 -8.16 -4.48 -12.33
CA GLY A 56 -8.06 -5.02 -13.69
C GLY A 56 -6.69 -4.79 -14.30
N HIS A 57 -6.65 -4.83 -15.62
CA HIS A 57 -5.42 -4.70 -16.40
C HIS A 57 -5.58 -3.69 -17.51
N TYR A 58 -4.48 -3.06 -17.90
CA TYR A 58 -4.40 -2.13 -19.01
C TYR A 58 -3.26 -2.54 -19.94
N ASN A 59 -3.56 -2.70 -21.23
CA ASN A 59 -2.56 -3.03 -22.24
C ASN A 59 -2.20 -1.75 -22.98
N ASP A 60 -0.97 -1.27 -22.82
CA ASP A 60 -0.55 0.00 -23.41
C ASP A 60 -0.27 -0.10 -24.90
N ALA A 61 -0.17 -1.31 -25.45
CA ALA A 61 -0.01 -1.49 -26.89
C ALA A 61 -1.33 -1.31 -27.64
N SER A 62 -2.45 -1.65 -27.01
CA SER A 62 -3.78 -1.60 -27.64
C SER A 62 -4.74 -0.62 -26.98
N ALA A 63 -4.34 -0.08 -25.83
CA ALA A 63 -5.18 0.79 -24.98
C ALA A 63 -6.43 0.05 -24.47
N SER A 64 -6.42 -1.28 -24.44
CA SER A 64 -7.55 -2.03 -23.92
C SER A 64 -7.48 -2.12 -22.41
N ILE A 65 -8.65 -2.05 -21.78
CA ILE A 65 -8.80 -2.16 -20.34
C ILE A 65 -9.65 -3.39 -20.06
N ASP A 66 -9.13 -4.31 -19.25
CA ASP A 66 -9.84 -5.54 -18.87
C ASP A 66 -10.17 -5.46 -17.37
N PRO A 67 -11.37 -4.98 -17.01
CA PRO A 67 -11.74 -4.85 -15.61
C PRO A 67 -12.17 -6.18 -15.02
N HIS A 68 -11.98 -6.31 -13.72
CA HIS A 68 -12.58 -7.41 -12.96
C HIS A 68 -13.21 -6.81 -11.70
N ALA A 69 -13.98 -7.61 -10.98
CA ALA A 69 -14.55 -7.15 -9.71
C ALA A 69 -13.41 -6.75 -8.77
N PRO A 70 -13.55 -5.65 -8.02
CA PRO A 70 -12.49 -5.22 -7.12
C PRO A 70 -12.08 -6.32 -6.15
N LYS A 71 -10.76 -6.55 -6.06
CA LYS A 71 -10.20 -7.52 -5.14
C LYS A 71 -9.31 -6.80 -4.15
N THR A 72 -9.53 -7.03 -2.86
CA THR A 72 -8.75 -6.37 -1.84
C THR A 72 -7.33 -6.89 -1.80
N LEU A 73 -6.38 -5.96 -1.63
CA LEU A 73 -4.99 -6.29 -1.37
C LEU A 73 -4.64 -6.04 0.09
N GLY A 74 -5.50 -5.34 0.82
CA GLY A 74 -5.35 -5.14 2.24
C GLY A 74 -5.79 -3.77 2.71
N ASN A 75 -6.25 -3.72 3.96
CA ASN A 75 -6.60 -2.48 4.63
C ASN A 75 -5.35 -1.86 5.23
N GLY A 76 -5.36 -0.54 5.42
CA GLY A 76 -4.22 0.18 5.98
C GLY A 76 -3.72 -0.37 7.30
N ILE A 77 -4.61 -0.86 8.15
CA ILE A 77 -4.23 -1.46 9.43
C ILE A 77 -3.25 -2.61 9.25
N THR A 78 -3.44 -3.41 8.19
CA THR A 78 -2.60 -4.57 7.90
C THR A 78 -1.15 -4.17 7.62
N PHE A 79 -0.92 -2.94 7.14
CA PHE A 79 0.39 -2.50 6.69
C PHE A 79 1.11 -1.59 7.66
N ILE A 80 0.55 -1.35 8.84
CA ILE A 80 1.21 -0.53 9.86
C ILE A 80 2.46 -1.24 10.35
N ASN A 81 3.58 -0.52 10.36
CA ASN A 81 4.83 -1.06 10.92
C ASN A 81 4.70 -1.14 12.43
N SER A 82 4.99 -2.33 12.98
CA SER A 82 5.02 -2.49 14.42
C SER A 82 6.27 -1.84 14.99
N ILE A 83 6.07 -1.07 16.04
CA ILE A 83 7.19 -0.42 16.70
C ILE A 83 7.76 -1.30 17.79
N THR A 84 6.94 -2.23 18.25
CA THR A 84 7.35 -3.10 19.33
C THR A 84 8.27 -4.19 18.86
N GLU A 85 7.96 -4.29 18.79
CA GLU A 85 8.33 -5.04 18.39
C GLU A 85 9.22 -5.40 18.50
N PRO A 86 9.40 -5.77 19.07
CA PRO A 86 10.19 -6.08 19.13
C PRO A 86 10.62 -6.85 18.92
N ASP A 87 10.66 -6.73 19.13
CA ASP A 87 11.35 -7.26 18.74
C ASP A 87 11.76 -7.42 18.42
N HIS A 88 11.81 -7.35 18.93
CA HIS A 88 12.69 -7.50 18.55
C HIS A 88 13.07 -7.36 18.35
N GLU A 89 12.98 -7.25 18.69
CA GLU A 89 13.80 -7.31 18.40
C GLU A 89 14.11 -7.23 17.90
N THR A 90 14.04 -7.19 18.37
CA THR A 90 14.76 -7.14 17.82
C THR A 90 14.99 -6.82 17.21
N THR A 91 14.94 -6.74 17.54
CA THR A 91 15.56 -6.50 16.89
C THR A 91 15.65 -6.03 16.24
N ILE A 92 15.72 -5.78 16.44
CA ILE A 92 16.16 -5.41 15.72
C ILE A 92 16.25 -5.09 14.91
N SER A 93 16.13 -4.96 15.32
CA SER A 93 16.59 -4.79 14.45
C SER A 93 16.58 -4.41 13.60
N ASN A 94 16.75 -4.13 13.84
CA ASN A 94 17.01 -3.81 12.92
C ASN A 94 16.81 -3.56 12.00
N ASP A 95 16.52 -3.67 12.43
CA ASP A 95 16.51 -3.57 11.65
C ASP A 95 16.09 -3.23 11.05
N ALA A 96 15.82 -3.23 11.48
CA ALA A 96 15.70 -3.08 11.00
C ALA A 96 15.41 -2.69 10.63
N PRO A 97 15.25 -2.64 10.76
CA PRO A 97 15.27 -2.41 10.31
C PRO A 97 14.91 -1.95 9.98
N ILE A 98 14.45 -2.15 10.39
CA ILE A 98 14.55 -1.94 10.10
C ILE A 98 14.20 -1.50 9.78
N LEU A 99 13.83 -1.45 10.00
CA LEU A 99 13.97 -1.25 9.64
C LEU A 99 13.84 -0.69 9.29
N THR A 100 13.55 -0.79 9.61
CA THR A 100 14.00 -0.45 9.26
C THR A 100 13.90 0.07 8.86
N GLY A 101 13.36 0.28 9.14
CA GLY A 101 13.80 0.45 8.86
C GLY A 101 13.68 1.00 8.51
N ALA A 102 13.42 1.19 8.97
CA ALA A 102 13.91 1.50 8.72
C ALA A 102 13.82 1.90 8.36
N SER A 103 13.37 1.97 8.50
CA SER A 103 13.76 2.22 8.10
C SER A 103 13.75 2.57 7.65
N SER A 104 13.43 2.56 8.08
CA SER A 104 13.86 2.71 7.66
C SER A 104 13.96 2.93 7.29
N GLY A 105 13.39 3.05 7.67
CA GLY A 105 13.87 2.96 7.45
C GLY A 105 13.95 3.09 7.21
N ASN A 106 13.92 3.00 7.62
CA ASN A 106 14.34 2.99 7.35
C ASN A 106 14.49 3.00 7.12
N SER A 107 14.20 2.90 7.65
CA SER A 107 14.72 2.65 7.55
C SER A 107 14.90 2.71 7.45
N ALA A 108 14.60 2.61 7.86
CA ALA A 108 15.17 2.20 7.81
C ALA A 108 15.37 2.27 8.01
#